data_c0d606b5282c1b6062c62462d3d3a4f8
#
_entry.id   c0d606b5282c1b6062c62462d3d3a4f8
#
_cell.length_a   1.000
_cell.length_b   1.000
_cell.length_c   1.000
_cell.angle_alpha   90.00
_cell.angle_beta   90.00
_cell.angle_gamma   90.00
#
_symmetry.space_group_name_H-M   'P 1'
#
loop_
_entity.id
_entity.type
_entity.pdbx_description
1 polymer ?
#
loop_
_entity_poly.entity_id
_entity_poly.type
_entity_poly.pdbx_seq_one_letter_code
_entity_poly.pdbx_strand_id
1 'polypeptide(L)'
;MKILAIIPARGGSKEIIGKNLFPINGKPLLYYTASACLNSNLVNRTIVSTNDAQISKVAKQIGAEVIMRPKSLSTDTSSIEPVLKHVLDYLKNKEKYIPDIIILPQNTSPLRTSTHIDEALSLLIKKNYDSVLSGYPYHIFVWNKINKSKITPHSYDPLNRQNRQKTPDQVLENGALYATTVSAFNKSNCRISGKIGFYPMPMELSYNIDNSDDLKKTEQILQEQNKPKDFFSVKNKNIILTGASGLLGSYYARILLERGANMALIDHDPSVSESLKNEFSSTGQNIHVYKCDLSKPKEIHSTFKKIKNDFLSLDVLINNAAFVSAKSFGIKDFKNFETHPFDLWKKSFEVNIDAPFLLCQNILQVMKKQQSGNIINISSNYGLLGPDFDTYDDEKLWTPPGYAVTKSAILNLTRYIANLYGKHGIRCNTLSPSGVATDKLTDRFKKRYASRNAFKRMANVSDYAGPMLFLCSNASGYMTGANLIVDGGWTAK
;
A
#
# COMPACT_ATOMS: atom_id res chain seq x y z
N MET A 1 22.60 -28.04 -0.82
CA MET A 1 21.28 -28.70 -0.92
C MET A 1 20.76 -28.50 -2.34
N LYS A 2 20.34 -29.57 -3.01
CA LYS A 2 19.85 -29.55 -4.40
C LYS A 2 18.32 -29.58 -4.37
N ILE A 3 17.69 -28.52 -4.88
CA ILE A 3 16.22 -28.38 -4.88
C ILE A 3 15.74 -28.39 -6.33
N LEU A 4 14.83 -29.31 -6.65
CA LEU A 4 14.29 -29.55 -7.97
C LEU A 4 12.82 -29.20 -8.05
N ALA A 5 12.42 -28.29 -8.93
CA ALA A 5 11.02 -28.06 -9.28
C ALA A 5 10.60 -29.01 -10.42
N ILE A 6 9.53 -29.76 -10.20
CA ILE A 6 8.92 -30.61 -11.20
C ILE A 6 7.52 -30.10 -11.51
N ILE A 7 7.29 -29.68 -12.75
CA ILE A 7 6.03 -29.11 -13.24
C ILE A 7 5.35 -30.12 -14.16
N PRO A 8 4.34 -30.86 -13.72
CA PRO A 8 3.58 -31.74 -14.60
C PRO A 8 2.66 -30.94 -15.53
N ALA A 9 2.87 -31.07 -16.82
CA ALA A 9 2.06 -30.40 -17.83
C ALA A 9 1.71 -31.37 -18.96
N ARG A 10 0.53 -32.00 -18.89
CA ARG A 10 0.08 -32.95 -19.94
C ARG A 10 -0.63 -32.23 -21.08
N GLY A 11 -0.58 -32.79 -22.27
CA GLY A 11 -1.51 -32.50 -23.36
C GLY A 11 -2.90 -33.12 -23.05
N GLY A 12 -3.96 -32.56 -23.56
CA GLY A 12 -5.29 -33.20 -23.51
C GLY A 12 -6.12 -32.96 -22.25
N SER A 13 -6.17 -31.74 -21.73
CA SER A 13 -7.13 -31.33 -20.69
C SER A 13 -8.55 -31.30 -21.25
N LYS A 14 -9.53 -31.91 -20.53
CA LYS A 14 -10.93 -32.03 -20.99
C LYS A 14 -11.79 -30.80 -20.71
N GLU A 15 -11.67 -30.19 -19.54
CA GLU A 15 -12.51 -29.05 -19.14
C GLU A 15 -12.12 -27.75 -19.85
N ILE A 16 -10.82 -27.51 -20.02
CA ILE A 16 -10.27 -26.42 -20.84
C ILE A 16 -9.29 -27.04 -21.83
N ILE A 17 -9.67 -27.05 -23.11
CA ILE A 17 -8.85 -27.64 -24.17
C ILE A 17 -7.51 -26.91 -24.23
N GLY A 18 -6.39 -27.65 -24.17
CA GLY A 18 -5.06 -27.06 -24.19
C GLY A 18 -4.72 -26.22 -22.94
N LYS A 19 -5.34 -26.47 -21.77
CA LYS A 19 -5.23 -25.69 -20.53
C LYS A 19 -3.81 -25.14 -20.26
N ASN A 20 -2.77 -25.98 -20.37
CA ASN A 20 -1.39 -25.57 -20.06
C ASN A 20 -0.83 -24.49 -21.00
N LEU A 21 -1.34 -24.41 -22.23
CA LEU A 21 -0.95 -23.41 -23.23
C LEU A 21 -2.02 -22.32 -23.41
N PHE A 22 -3.12 -22.40 -22.68
CA PHE A 22 -4.19 -21.40 -22.75
C PHE A 22 -3.63 -20.01 -22.39
N PRO A 23 -3.86 -18.98 -23.21
CA PRO A 23 -3.35 -17.65 -22.96
C PRO A 23 -4.11 -16.96 -21.82
N ILE A 24 -3.41 -16.53 -20.80
CA ILE A 24 -3.91 -15.68 -19.71
C ILE A 24 -3.08 -14.41 -19.75
N ASN A 25 -3.72 -13.28 -19.88
CA ASN A 25 -3.04 -11.99 -19.95
C ASN A 25 -1.87 -11.98 -20.96
N GLY A 26 -2.11 -12.57 -22.14
CA GLY A 26 -1.14 -12.67 -23.25
C GLY A 26 0.00 -13.68 -23.08
N LYS A 27 0.01 -14.48 -22.00
CA LYS A 27 1.04 -15.52 -21.77
C LYS A 27 0.39 -16.88 -21.52
N PRO A 28 1.01 -18.00 -21.95
CA PRO A 28 0.46 -19.33 -21.69
C PRO A 28 0.42 -19.62 -20.18
N LEU A 29 -0.57 -20.37 -19.71
CA LEU A 29 -0.73 -20.71 -18.29
C LEU A 29 0.55 -21.29 -17.67
N LEU A 30 1.26 -22.16 -18.41
CA LEU A 30 2.54 -22.75 -18.02
C LEU A 30 3.60 -21.68 -17.66
N TYR A 31 3.55 -20.52 -18.33
CA TYR A 31 4.51 -19.44 -18.11
C TYR A 31 4.58 -19.00 -16.66
N TYR A 32 3.44 -18.83 -16.03
CA TYR A 32 3.37 -18.31 -14.64
C TYR A 32 4.03 -19.27 -13.65
N THR A 33 3.77 -20.57 -13.78
CA THR A 33 4.37 -21.59 -12.92
C THR A 33 5.86 -21.75 -13.17
N ALA A 34 6.26 -21.85 -14.43
CA ALA A 34 7.66 -22.02 -14.79
C ALA A 34 8.51 -20.78 -14.39
N SER A 35 8.02 -19.57 -14.68
CA SER A 35 8.68 -18.33 -14.28
C SER A 35 8.81 -18.19 -12.77
N ALA A 36 7.78 -18.57 -11.98
CA ALA A 36 7.86 -18.54 -10.52
C ALA A 36 8.97 -19.47 -9.99
N CYS A 37 9.14 -20.64 -10.60
CA CYS A 37 10.21 -21.57 -10.21
C CYS A 37 11.60 -21.06 -10.65
N LEU A 38 11.72 -20.55 -11.88
CA LEU A 38 12.99 -20.03 -12.41
C LEU A 38 13.49 -18.78 -11.69
N ASN A 39 12.56 -17.97 -11.14
CA ASN A 39 12.87 -16.76 -10.37
C ASN A 39 12.98 -17.01 -8.84
N SER A 40 12.86 -18.25 -8.39
CA SER A 40 13.10 -18.62 -7.00
C SER A 40 14.60 -18.60 -6.68
N ASN A 41 14.96 -18.05 -5.51
CA ASN A 41 16.34 -18.02 -5.04
C ASN A 41 16.85 -19.38 -4.53
N LEU A 42 15.94 -20.32 -4.24
CA LEU A 42 16.27 -21.61 -3.64
C LEU A 42 16.19 -22.77 -4.62
N VAL A 43 15.41 -22.66 -5.69
CA VAL A 43 15.27 -23.72 -6.70
C VAL A 43 16.50 -23.74 -7.61
N ASN A 44 17.16 -24.90 -7.70
CA ASN A 44 18.36 -25.06 -8.53
C ASN A 44 18.04 -25.47 -9.96
N ARG A 45 16.99 -26.28 -10.16
CA ARG A 45 16.56 -26.75 -11.49
C ARG A 45 15.04 -26.76 -11.59
N THR A 46 14.53 -26.40 -12.76
CA THR A 46 13.09 -26.40 -13.07
C THR A 46 12.83 -27.28 -14.28
N ILE A 47 12.09 -28.37 -14.08
CA ILE A 47 11.80 -29.37 -15.11
C ILE A 47 10.30 -29.42 -15.38
N VAL A 48 9.90 -29.26 -16.63
CA VAL A 48 8.56 -29.53 -17.11
C VAL A 48 8.48 -30.97 -17.60
N SER A 49 7.62 -31.77 -16.95
CA SER A 49 7.33 -33.13 -17.40
C SER A 49 6.09 -33.16 -18.28
N THR A 50 6.24 -33.50 -19.57
CA THR A 50 5.16 -33.46 -20.55
C THR A 50 5.21 -34.64 -21.52
N ASN A 51 4.07 -34.95 -22.16
CA ASN A 51 3.94 -35.86 -23.28
C ASN A 51 3.62 -35.13 -24.60
N ASP A 52 3.61 -33.78 -24.53
CA ASP A 52 3.16 -32.93 -25.63
C ASP A 52 4.32 -32.10 -26.20
N ALA A 53 4.49 -32.12 -27.51
CA ALA A 53 5.59 -31.44 -28.21
C ALA A 53 5.46 -29.90 -28.18
N GLN A 54 4.21 -29.36 -28.19
CA GLN A 54 4.00 -27.93 -28.14
C GLN A 54 4.28 -27.40 -26.70
N ILE A 55 3.84 -28.12 -25.69
CA ILE A 55 4.18 -27.79 -24.29
C ILE A 55 5.70 -27.85 -24.10
N SER A 56 6.38 -28.86 -24.65
CA SER A 56 7.84 -28.97 -24.62
C SER A 56 8.52 -27.75 -25.25
N LYS A 57 8.05 -27.33 -26.42
CA LYS A 57 8.59 -26.14 -27.13
C LYS A 57 8.43 -24.88 -26.28
N VAL A 58 7.23 -24.63 -25.74
CA VAL A 58 6.95 -23.47 -24.92
C VAL A 58 7.73 -23.49 -23.60
N ALA A 59 7.84 -24.64 -22.93
CA ALA A 59 8.64 -24.75 -21.71
C ALA A 59 10.11 -24.39 -21.92
N LYS A 60 10.72 -24.86 -23.02
CA LYS A 60 12.09 -24.49 -23.41
C LYS A 60 12.24 -22.99 -23.74
N GLN A 61 11.24 -22.38 -24.38
CA GLN A 61 11.23 -20.94 -24.65
C GLN A 61 11.15 -20.09 -23.38
N ILE A 62 10.49 -20.61 -22.33
CA ILE A 62 10.43 -19.96 -21.00
C ILE A 62 11.78 -20.11 -20.26
N GLY A 63 12.63 -21.07 -20.63
CA GLY A 63 13.91 -21.36 -19.99
C GLY A 63 13.87 -22.59 -19.05
N ALA A 64 12.79 -23.34 -19.03
CA ALA A 64 12.69 -24.56 -18.24
C ALA A 64 13.26 -25.77 -19.00
N GLU A 65 13.84 -26.70 -18.26
CA GLU A 65 14.23 -28.00 -18.78
C GLU A 65 13.00 -28.88 -19.05
N VAL A 66 13.12 -29.85 -19.96
CA VAL A 66 11.99 -30.71 -20.33
C VAL A 66 12.37 -32.16 -20.27
N ILE A 67 11.56 -32.96 -19.61
CA ILE A 67 11.61 -34.42 -19.68
C ILE A 67 10.31 -34.93 -20.28
N MET A 68 10.45 -35.59 -21.44
CA MET A 68 9.32 -36.23 -22.12
C MET A 68 8.93 -37.50 -21.36
N ARG A 69 7.66 -37.59 -20.98
CA ARG A 69 7.13 -38.73 -20.26
C ARG A 69 6.29 -39.68 -21.11
N PRO A 70 6.24 -40.97 -20.79
CA PRO A 70 5.40 -41.94 -21.49
C PRO A 70 3.92 -41.59 -21.48
N LYS A 71 3.19 -41.95 -22.54
CA LYS A 71 1.72 -41.73 -22.62
C LYS A 71 0.98 -42.40 -21.49
N SER A 72 1.42 -43.52 -20.96
CA SER A 72 0.85 -44.21 -19.80
C SER A 72 0.81 -43.39 -18.53
N LEU A 73 1.71 -42.39 -18.36
CA LEU A 73 1.74 -41.46 -17.26
C LEU A 73 0.96 -40.14 -17.54
N SER A 74 0.16 -40.13 -18.59
CA SER A 74 -0.52 -38.89 -19.07
C SER A 74 -2.02 -39.08 -19.23
N THR A 75 -2.61 -40.13 -18.65
CA THR A 75 -4.05 -40.39 -18.68
C THR A 75 -4.80 -39.50 -17.67
N ASP A 76 -6.12 -39.38 -17.81
CA ASP A 76 -6.96 -38.58 -16.88
C ASP A 76 -6.95 -39.13 -15.45
N THR A 77 -6.76 -40.44 -15.31
CA THR A 77 -6.75 -41.14 -14.02
C THR A 77 -5.35 -41.32 -13.43
N SER A 78 -4.32 -40.92 -14.13
CA SER A 78 -2.94 -41.03 -13.64
C SER A 78 -2.72 -40.11 -12.44
N SER A 79 -2.34 -40.66 -11.30
CA SER A 79 -1.88 -39.88 -10.14
C SER A 79 -0.56 -39.16 -10.48
N ILE A 80 -0.21 -38.20 -9.65
CA ILE A 80 0.97 -37.33 -9.91
C ILE A 80 2.26 -37.97 -9.44
N GLU A 81 2.22 -38.84 -8.43
CA GLU A 81 3.36 -39.48 -7.82
C GLU A 81 4.21 -40.30 -8.83
N PRO A 82 3.64 -41.12 -9.71
CA PRO A 82 4.40 -41.79 -10.76
C PRO A 82 5.11 -40.84 -11.72
N VAL A 83 4.58 -39.63 -11.94
CA VAL A 83 5.22 -38.60 -12.77
C VAL A 83 6.45 -38.05 -12.06
N LEU A 84 6.37 -37.77 -10.75
CA LEU A 84 7.51 -37.33 -9.95
C LEU A 84 8.60 -38.40 -9.93
N LYS A 85 8.22 -39.66 -9.70
CA LYS A 85 9.14 -40.79 -9.70
C LYS A 85 9.83 -40.96 -11.04
N HIS A 86 9.11 -40.87 -12.15
CA HIS A 86 9.69 -40.95 -13.50
C HIS A 86 10.78 -39.89 -13.70
N VAL A 87 10.55 -38.64 -13.29
CA VAL A 87 11.55 -37.56 -13.40
C VAL A 87 12.77 -37.85 -12.53
N LEU A 88 12.55 -38.27 -11.28
CA LEU A 88 13.66 -38.61 -10.36
C LEU A 88 14.51 -39.78 -10.88
N ASP A 89 13.87 -40.86 -11.37
CA ASP A 89 14.53 -42.02 -11.96
C ASP A 89 15.30 -41.65 -13.23
N TYR A 90 14.74 -40.82 -14.11
CA TYR A 90 15.42 -40.31 -15.30
C TYR A 90 16.70 -39.55 -14.92
N LEU A 91 16.61 -38.58 -13.99
CA LEU A 91 17.74 -37.77 -13.57
C LEU A 91 18.82 -38.62 -12.88
N LYS A 92 18.45 -39.57 -12.04
CA LYS A 92 19.37 -40.49 -11.38
C LYS A 92 20.11 -41.36 -12.41
N ASN A 93 19.38 -41.95 -13.34
CA ASN A 93 19.95 -42.92 -14.28
C ASN A 93 20.75 -42.28 -15.41
N LYS A 94 20.24 -41.18 -16.00
CA LYS A 94 20.84 -40.53 -17.17
C LYS A 94 21.86 -39.44 -16.79
N GLU A 95 21.66 -38.72 -15.68
CA GLU A 95 22.49 -37.57 -15.36
C GLU A 95 23.26 -37.70 -14.04
N LYS A 96 23.04 -38.82 -13.30
CA LYS A 96 23.61 -39.04 -11.95
C LYS A 96 23.23 -37.89 -10.99
N TYR A 97 22.11 -37.23 -11.24
CA TYR A 97 21.60 -36.14 -10.42
C TYR A 97 20.53 -36.66 -9.44
N ILE A 98 20.76 -36.43 -8.14
CA ILE A 98 19.84 -36.79 -7.04
C ILE A 98 19.57 -35.48 -6.29
N PRO A 99 18.34 -34.95 -6.31
CA PRO A 99 17.96 -33.80 -5.50
C PRO A 99 17.73 -34.21 -4.03
N ASP A 100 17.87 -33.24 -3.14
CA ASP A 100 17.54 -33.40 -1.70
C ASP A 100 16.05 -33.15 -1.45
N ILE A 101 15.50 -32.16 -2.16
CA ILE A 101 14.10 -31.73 -2.05
C ILE A 101 13.51 -31.62 -3.45
N ILE A 102 12.25 -32.04 -3.59
CA ILE A 102 11.43 -31.77 -4.75
C ILE A 102 10.31 -30.82 -4.39
N ILE A 103 9.98 -29.93 -5.31
CA ILE A 103 8.82 -29.06 -5.23
C ILE A 103 7.90 -29.36 -6.41
N LEU A 104 6.62 -29.53 -6.15
CA LEU A 104 5.56 -29.74 -7.12
C LEU A 104 4.64 -28.50 -7.13
N PRO A 105 4.86 -27.56 -8.02
CA PRO A 105 3.94 -26.47 -8.26
C PRO A 105 2.92 -26.84 -9.32
N GLN A 106 1.62 -26.70 -9.03
CA GLN A 106 0.59 -27.02 -10.02
C GLN A 106 0.36 -25.84 -10.99
N ASN A 107 0.23 -26.14 -12.28
CA ASN A 107 -0.02 -25.12 -13.31
C ASN A 107 -1.39 -24.43 -13.13
N THR A 108 -2.35 -25.11 -12.52
CA THR A 108 -3.68 -24.59 -12.25
C THR A 108 -3.72 -23.46 -11.23
N SER A 109 -2.61 -23.17 -10.54
CA SER A 109 -2.50 -22.10 -9.54
C SER A 109 -1.48 -21.03 -10.00
N PRO A 110 -1.77 -20.22 -11.02
CA PRO A 110 -0.82 -19.28 -11.63
C PRO A 110 -0.50 -18.04 -10.78
N LEU A 111 -1.27 -17.76 -9.73
CA LEU A 111 -1.05 -16.61 -8.85
C LEU A 111 0.07 -16.83 -7.83
N ARG A 112 0.64 -18.04 -7.75
CA ARG A 112 1.80 -18.33 -6.93
C ARG A 112 3.04 -17.65 -7.48
N THR A 113 3.80 -16.96 -6.61
CA THR A 113 5.04 -16.26 -6.93
C THR A 113 6.28 -17.04 -6.52
N SER A 114 7.47 -16.59 -6.94
CA SER A 114 8.76 -17.11 -6.46
C SER A 114 8.94 -16.93 -4.96
N THR A 115 8.43 -15.84 -4.38
CA THR A 115 8.47 -15.59 -2.94
C THR A 115 7.73 -16.69 -2.16
N HIS A 116 6.53 -17.09 -2.60
CA HIS A 116 5.78 -18.18 -1.97
C HIS A 116 6.56 -19.50 -2.02
N ILE A 117 7.28 -19.75 -3.11
CA ILE A 117 8.16 -20.94 -3.25
C ILE A 117 9.30 -20.88 -2.24
N ASP A 118 10.02 -19.76 -2.17
CA ASP A 118 11.16 -19.59 -1.27
C ASP A 118 10.76 -19.66 0.19
N GLU A 119 9.62 -19.08 0.56
CA GLU A 119 9.11 -19.13 1.94
C GLU A 119 8.68 -20.54 2.36
N ALA A 120 7.98 -21.29 1.49
CA ALA A 120 7.59 -22.67 1.75
C ALA A 120 8.81 -23.60 1.88
N LEU A 121 9.80 -23.46 1.01
CA LEU A 121 11.06 -24.18 1.09
C LEU A 121 11.85 -23.81 2.36
N SER A 122 11.90 -22.53 2.69
CA SER A 122 12.55 -22.05 3.93
C SER A 122 11.88 -22.63 5.17
N LEU A 123 10.54 -22.73 5.16
CA LEU A 123 9.79 -23.36 6.26
C LEU A 123 10.14 -24.85 6.40
N LEU A 124 10.16 -25.60 5.28
CA LEU A 124 10.55 -27.01 5.27
C LEU A 124 11.94 -27.20 5.86
N ILE A 125 12.91 -26.40 5.39
CA ILE A 125 14.32 -26.51 5.80
C ILE A 125 14.51 -26.11 7.27
N LYS A 126 14.04 -24.92 7.68
CA LYS A 126 14.28 -24.36 9.02
C LYS A 126 13.57 -25.15 10.13
N LYS A 127 12.41 -25.73 9.83
CA LYS A 127 11.61 -26.48 10.82
C LYS A 127 11.82 -28.01 10.73
N ASN A 128 12.69 -28.44 9.82
CA ASN A 128 12.98 -29.84 9.56
C ASN A 128 11.70 -30.67 9.35
N TYR A 129 10.86 -30.21 8.43
CA TYR A 129 9.69 -30.95 7.97
C TYR A 129 10.09 -31.94 6.88
N ASP A 130 9.36 -33.07 6.80
CA ASP A 130 9.51 -34.04 5.71
C ASP A 130 8.79 -33.56 4.46
N SER A 131 7.65 -32.89 4.64
CA SER A 131 6.89 -32.25 3.56
C SER A 131 6.19 -30.99 4.04
N VAL A 132 5.86 -30.10 3.09
CA VAL A 132 5.10 -28.87 3.29
C VAL A 132 4.06 -28.77 2.20
N LEU A 133 2.82 -28.42 2.57
CA LEU A 133 1.75 -28.07 1.64
C LEU A 133 1.33 -26.62 1.83
N SER A 134 0.84 -25.98 0.75
CA SER A 134 0.25 -24.64 0.81
C SER A 134 -1.26 -24.67 0.92
N GLY A 135 -1.83 -23.64 1.54
CA GLY A 135 -3.26 -23.49 1.72
C GLY A 135 -3.60 -22.18 2.44
N TYR A 136 -4.82 -22.05 2.91
CA TYR A 136 -5.27 -20.87 3.67
C TYR A 136 -6.18 -21.28 4.83
N PRO A 137 -6.23 -20.47 5.92
CA PRO A 137 -7.15 -20.72 7.04
C PRO A 137 -8.59 -20.69 6.56
N TYR A 138 -9.38 -21.66 7.00
CA TYR A 138 -10.75 -21.85 6.52
C TYR A 138 -11.68 -22.29 7.66
N HIS A 139 -12.87 -21.70 7.73
CA HIS A 139 -13.85 -22.02 8.76
C HIS A 139 -15.22 -22.25 8.13
N ILE A 140 -15.41 -23.44 7.56
CA ILE A 140 -16.69 -23.84 6.97
C ILE A 140 -17.15 -25.17 7.51
N PHE A 141 -18.46 -25.29 7.63
CA PHE A 141 -19.14 -26.56 7.90
C PHE A 141 -19.38 -27.29 6.57
N VAL A 142 -18.67 -28.40 6.37
CA VAL A 142 -18.72 -29.20 5.13
C VAL A 142 -19.75 -30.32 5.24
N TRP A 143 -20.53 -30.53 4.19
CA TRP A 143 -21.50 -31.60 4.05
C TRP A 143 -21.19 -32.43 2.81
N ASN A 144 -21.27 -33.75 2.94
CA ASN A 144 -21.20 -34.68 1.80
C ASN A 144 -22.53 -34.72 1.07
N LYS A 145 -22.51 -34.50 -0.26
CA LYS A 145 -23.69 -34.66 -1.11
C LYS A 145 -23.78 -36.13 -1.54
N ILE A 146 -24.80 -36.83 -1.06
CA ILE A 146 -25.07 -38.25 -1.40
C ILE A 146 -25.77 -38.33 -2.75
N ASN A 147 -26.79 -37.48 -2.97
CA ASN A 147 -27.50 -37.34 -4.23
C ASN A 147 -28.08 -35.93 -4.38
N LYS A 148 -28.99 -35.70 -5.36
CA LYS A 148 -29.55 -34.37 -5.65
C LYS A 148 -30.19 -33.67 -4.43
N SER A 149 -30.74 -34.42 -3.47
CA SER A 149 -31.51 -33.90 -2.34
C SER A 149 -31.00 -34.36 -0.95
N LYS A 150 -30.14 -35.39 -0.89
CA LYS A 150 -29.64 -35.95 0.37
C LYS A 150 -28.20 -35.53 0.65
N ILE A 151 -27.97 -34.97 1.83
CA ILE A 151 -26.66 -34.57 2.33
C ILE A 151 -26.37 -35.21 3.69
N THR A 152 -25.13 -35.41 4.05
CA THR A 152 -24.68 -35.87 5.37
C THR A 152 -23.55 -34.94 5.88
N PRO A 153 -23.45 -34.71 7.18
CA PRO A 153 -22.37 -33.89 7.75
C PRO A 153 -21.04 -34.58 7.49
N HIS A 154 -20.02 -33.74 7.23
CA HIS A 154 -18.64 -34.19 7.03
C HIS A 154 -17.69 -33.65 8.10
N SER A 155 -17.69 -32.36 8.34
CA SER A 155 -16.68 -31.72 9.20
C SER A 155 -17.14 -31.48 10.65
N TYR A 156 -18.39 -31.75 11.00
CA TYR A 156 -18.91 -31.53 12.35
C TYR A 156 -20.18 -32.37 12.63
N ASP A 157 -20.52 -32.52 13.92
CA ASP A 157 -21.77 -33.11 14.36
C ASP A 157 -22.89 -32.03 14.41
N PRO A 158 -23.96 -32.08 13.62
CA PRO A 158 -25.04 -31.11 13.63
C PRO A 158 -25.76 -30.99 14.97
N LEU A 159 -25.80 -32.06 15.76
CA LEU A 159 -26.42 -32.09 17.08
C LEU A 159 -25.55 -31.42 18.16
N ASN A 160 -24.25 -31.31 17.89
CA ASN A 160 -23.26 -30.69 18.81
C ASN A 160 -22.45 -29.61 18.11
N ARG A 161 -23.14 -28.70 17.42
CA ARG A 161 -22.51 -27.62 16.67
C ARG A 161 -21.80 -26.64 17.61
N GLN A 162 -20.49 -26.61 17.55
CA GLN A 162 -19.66 -25.72 18.34
C GLN A 162 -19.61 -24.30 17.74
N ASN A 163 -19.46 -23.30 18.60
CA ASN A 163 -19.16 -21.94 18.17
C ASN A 163 -17.75 -21.87 17.56
N ARG A 164 -17.55 -20.95 16.63
CA ARG A 164 -16.27 -20.73 15.90
C ARG A 164 -15.04 -20.74 16.83
N GLN A 165 -15.17 -20.16 18.02
CA GLN A 165 -14.09 -20.08 19.03
C GLN A 165 -13.70 -21.43 19.65
N LYS A 166 -14.55 -22.45 19.53
CA LYS A 166 -14.31 -23.81 20.04
C LYS A 166 -14.02 -24.83 18.94
N THR A 167 -14.13 -24.41 17.67
CA THR A 167 -13.80 -25.29 16.52
C THR A 167 -12.28 -25.26 16.33
N PRO A 168 -11.61 -26.42 16.12
CA PRO A 168 -10.19 -26.44 15.79
C PRO A 168 -9.88 -25.58 14.58
N ASP A 169 -8.69 -24.94 14.55
CA ASP A 169 -8.21 -24.23 13.39
C ASP A 169 -8.12 -25.18 12.19
N GLN A 170 -8.87 -24.89 11.16
CA GLN A 170 -8.90 -25.65 9.92
C GLN A 170 -8.18 -24.90 8.80
N VAL A 171 -7.57 -25.65 7.91
CA VAL A 171 -6.91 -25.11 6.71
C VAL A 171 -7.45 -25.81 5.48
N LEU A 172 -7.61 -25.07 4.40
CA LEU A 172 -7.96 -25.59 3.09
C LEU A 172 -6.70 -25.66 2.23
N GLU A 173 -6.39 -26.84 1.74
CA GLU A 173 -5.33 -27.08 0.77
C GLU A 173 -5.71 -26.41 -0.57
N ASN A 174 -4.81 -25.57 -1.11
CA ASN A 174 -5.07 -24.82 -2.35
C ASN A 174 -4.42 -25.44 -3.59
N GLY A 175 -3.70 -26.53 -3.45
CA GLY A 175 -3.03 -27.18 -4.58
C GLY A 175 -1.87 -26.39 -5.21
N ALA A 176 -1.57 -25.19 -4.73
CA ALA A 176 -0.61 -24.31 -5.40
C ALA A 176 0.84 -24.83 -5.31
N LEU A 177 1.18 -25.47 -4.20
CA LEU A 177 2.56 -25.83 -3.89
C LEU A 177 2.66 -27.00 -2.91
N TYR A 178 3.49 -27.97 -3.26
CA TYR A 178 3.93 -29.06 -2.39
C TYR A 178 5.45 -29.16 -2.44
N ALA A 179 6.10 -29.19 -1.28
CA ALA A 179 7.52 -29.44 -1.20
C ALA A 179 7.74 -30.69 -0.31
N THR A 180 8.63 -31.59 -0.72
CA THR A 180 8.94 -32.80 0.05
C THR A 180 10.41 -33.18 -0.07
N THR A 181 10.98 -33.72 0.98
CA THR A 181 12.32 -34.33 0.92
C THR A 181 12.26 -35.58 0.05
N VAL A 182 13.27 -35.79 -0.79
CA VAL A 182 13.33 -37.01 -1.62
C VAL A 182 13.38 -38.28 -0.79
N SER A 183 13.95 -38.21 0.42
CA SER A 183 13.93 -39.33 1.37
C SER A 183 12.52 -39.70 1.80
N ALA A 184 11.68 -38.72 2.19
CA ALA A 184 10.31 -38.97 2.60
C ALA A 184 9.45 -39.47 1.42
N PHE A 185 9.62 -38.84 0.23
CA PHE A 185 8.94 -39.29 -0.99
C PHE A 185 9.27 -40.74 -1.35
N ASN A 186 10.53 -41.14 -1.32
CA ASN A 186 10.94 -42.50 -1.64
C ASN A 186 10.43 -43.54 -0.66
N LYS A 187 10.24 -43.16 0.64
CA LYS A 187 9.69 -44.07 1.67
C LYS A 187 8.19 -44.30 1.50
N SER A 188 7.45 -43.25 1.13
CA SER A 188 5.98 -43.24 1.14
C SER A 188 5.35 -43.38 -0.25
N ASN A 189 6.10 -43.08 -1.31
CA ASN A 189 5.58 -42.84 -2.64
C ASN A 189 4.47 -41.76 -2.69
N CYS A 190 4.49 -40.80 -1.76
CA CYS A 190 3.52 -39.71 -1.65
C CYS A 190 4.22 -38.36 -1.51
N ARG A 191 3.69 -37.34 -2.20
CA ARG A 191 4.19 -35.97 -2.13
C ARG A 191 3.99 -35.29 -0.78
N ILE A 192 3.12 -35.84 0.06
CA ILE A 192 2.88 -35.37 1.42
C ILE A 192 3.00 -36.58 2.37
N SER A 193 4.02 -36.55 3.23
CA SER A 193 4.26 -37.64 4.18
C SER A 193 5.21 -37.20 5.31
N GLY A 194 5.32 -38.02 6.33
CA GLY A 194 6.18 -37.77 7.49
C GLY A 194 5.68 -36.59 8.33
N LYS A 195 6.62 -35.78 8.82
CA LYS A 195 6.32 -34.54 9.56
C LYS A 195 5.89 -33.45 8.57
N ILE A 196 4.59 -33.12 8.56
CA ILE A 196 3.98 -32.21 7.58
C ILE A 196 3.92 -30.79 8.13
N GLY A 197 4.45 -29.82 7.36
CA GLY A 197 4.31 -28.40 7.62
C GLY A 197 3.23 -27.76 6.75
N PHE A 198 2.65 -26.66 7.24
CA PHE A 198 1.66 -25.86 6.52
C PHE A 198 2.22 -24.49 6.19
N TYR A 199 2.18 -24.12 4.90
CA TYR A 199 2.55 -22.79 4.41
C TYR A 199 1.28 -21.99 4.09
N PRO A 200 0.95 -20.92 4.85
CA PRO A 200 -0.23 -20.12 4.60
C PRO A 200 -0.04 -19.22 3.37
N MET A 201 -0.93 -19.32 2.39
CA MET A 201 -1.04 -18.39 1.26
C MET A 201 -2.28 -17.49 1.43
N PRO A 202 -2.24 -16.23 0.93
CA PRO A 202 -3.44 -15.39 0.88
C PRO A 202 -4.57 -16.07 0.10
N MET A 203 -5.79 -16.00 0.62
CA MET A 203 -6.98 -16.64 -0.01
C MET A 203 -7.21 -16.11 -1.44
N GLU A 204 -7.01 -14.80 -1.64
CA GLU A 204 -7.14 -14.13 -2.93
C GLU A 204 -6.10 -14.55 -3.97
N LEU A 205 -5.01 -15.20 -3.56
CA LEU A 205 -3.97 -15.77 -4.44
C LEU A 205 -4.04 -17.30 -4.55
N SER A 206 -5.02 -17.91 -3.90
CA SER A 206 -5.18 -19.38 -3.80
C SER A 206 -6.20 -19.94 -4.81
N TYR A 207 -6.47 -19.21 -5.88
CA TYR A 207 -7.36 -19.69 -6.94
C TYR A 207 -6.73 -20.80 -7.76
N ASN A 208 -7.53 -21.86 -7.96
CA ASN A 208 -7.20 -22.98 -8.83
C ASN A 208 -8.07 -22.89 -10.08
N ILE A 209 -7.47 -22.99 -11.25
CA ILE A 209 -8.22 -22.93 -12.52
C ILE A 209 -8.74 -24.30 -12.88
N ASP A 210 -10.01 -24.53 -12.63
CA ASP A 210 -10.70 -25.77 -13.03
C ASP A 210 -11.71 -25.50 -14.16
N ASN A 211 -12.33 -24.34 -14.21
CA ASN A 211 -13.33 -23.96 -15.21
C ASN A 211 -13.03 -22.56 -15.81
N SER A 212 -13.91 -22.11 -16.73
CA SER A 212 -13.78 -20.83 -17.43
C SER A 212 -13.97 -19.61 -16.52
N ASP A 213 -14.74 -19.72 -15.44
CA ASP A 213 -14.96 -18.61 -14.51
C ASP A 213 -13.75 -18.38 -13.59
N ASP A 214 -13.08 -19.47 -13.20
CA ASP A 214 -11.80 -19.38 -12.47
C ASP A 214 -10.73 -18.71 -13.32
N LEU A 215 -10.73 -19.01 -14.62
CA LEU A 215 -9.81 -18.43 -15.60
C LEU A 215 -10.00 -16.91 -15.69
N LYS A 216 -11.26 -16.45 -15.84
CA LYS A 216 -11.59 -15.00 -15.89
C LYS A 216 -11.19 -14.28 -14.61
N LYS A 217 -11.50 -14.85 -13.44
CA LYS A 217 -11.11 -14.28 -12.13
C LYS A 217 -9.60 -14.18 -12.00
N THR A 218 -8.88 -15.24 -12.37
CA THR A 218 -7.42 -15.26 -12.33
C THR A 218 -6.81 -14.20 -13.27
N GLU A 219 -7.38 -14.06 -14.47
CA GLU A 219 -6.93 -13.05 -15.43
C GLU A 219 -7.15 -11.62 -14.89
N GLN A 220 -8.30 -11.35 -14.28
CA GLN A 220 -8.56 -10.05 -13.62
C GLN A 220 -7.54 -9.74 -12.52
N ILE A 221 -7.24 -10.71 -11.65
CA ILE A 221 -6.25 -10.54 -10.58
C ILE A 221 -4.85 -10.26 -11.16
N LEU A 222 -4.43 -11.01 -12.18
CA LEU A 222 -3.15 -10.80 -12.86
C LEU A 222 -3.09 -9.44 -13.56
N GLN A 223 -4.19 -8.97 -14.15
CA GLN A 223 -4.28 -7.63 -14.74
C GLN A 223 -4.15 -6.54 -13.66
N GLU A 224 -4.79 -6.72 -12.51
CA GLU A 224 -4.70 -5.79 -11.38
C GLU A 224 -3.28 -5.76 -10.80
N GLN A 225 -2.62 -6.90 -10.68
CA GLN A 225 -1.22 -6.99 -10.22
C GLN A 225 -0.23 -6.34 -11.20
N ASN A 226 -0.52 -6.40 -12.51
CA ASN A 226 0.32 -5.83 -13.57
C ASN A 226 -0.01 -4.36 -13.87
N LYS A 227 -1.10 -3.79 -13.32
CA LYS A 227 -1.33 -2.35 -13.41
C LYS A 227 -0.14 -1.62 -12.80
N PRO A 228 0.44 -0.63 -13.49
CA PRO A 228 1.46 0.22 -12.88
C PRO A 228 0.91 0.72 -11.54
N LYS A 229 1.64 0.49 -10.46
CA LYS A 229 1.25 1.05 -9.16
C LYS A 229 1.16 2.56 -9.33
N ASP A 230 -0.02 3.12 -9.18
CA ASP A 230 -0.18 4.57 -9.10
C ASP A 230 0.44 5.03 -7.78
N PHE A 231 1.74 5.36 -7.85
CA PHE A 231 2.48 5.84 -6.69
C PHE A 231 1.90 7.12 -6.11
N PHE A 232 1.14 7.90 -6.92
CA PHE A 232 0.47 9.12 -6.50
C PHE A 232 -0.93 8.88 -5.93
N SER A 233 -1.40 7.64 -5.89
CA SER A 233 -2.72 7.33 -5.34
C SER A 233 -2.83 7.67 -3.87
N VAL A 234 -3.92 8.37 -3.54
CA VAL A 234 -4.39 8.65 -2.18
C VAL A 234 -5.75 8.01 -1.91
N LYS A 235 -6.22 7.17 -2.83
CA LYS A 235 -7.51 6.48 -2.72
C LYS A 235 -7.62 5.71 -1.41
N ASN A 236 -8.75 5.90 -0.73
CA ASN A 236 -9.08 5.29 0.58
C ASN A 236 -8.13 5.67 1.75
N LYS A 237 -7.17 6.58 1.57
CA LYS A 237 -6.38 7.09 2.68
C LYS A 237 -7.23 7.99 3.57
N ASN A 238 -7.10 7.82 4.87
CA ASN A 238 -7.75 8.65 5.88
C ASN A 238 -6.84 9.83 6.24
N ILE A 239 -7.21 11.03 5.80
CA ILE A 239 -6.38 12.24 5.85
C ILE A 239 -7.00 13.28 6.77
N ILE A 240 -6.25 13.74 7.76
CA ILE A 240 -6.62 14.90 8.59
C ILE A 240 -6.01 16.16 7.97
N LEU A 241 -6.82 17.18 7.75
CA LEU A 241 -6.39 18.46 7.23
C LEU A 241 -6.86 19.60 8.14
N THR A 242 -5.93 20.42 8.64
CA THR A 242 -6.23 21.62 9.42
C THR A 242 -6.27 22.88 8.54
N GLY A 243 -7.08 23.87 8.92
CA GLY A 243 -7.29 25.06 8.09
C GLY A 243 -7.96 24.72 6.76
N ALA A 244 -8.88 23.76 6.79
CA ALA A 244 -9.49 23.16 5.62
C ALA A 244 -10.41 24.12 4.84
N SER A 245 -10.90 25.19 5.49
CA SER A 245 -11.71 26.24 4.85
C SER A 245 -10.87 27.41 4.28
N GLY A 246 -9.55 27.42 4.58
CA GLY A 246 -8.63 28.44 4.05
C GLY A 246 -8.31 28.29 2.57
N LEU A 247 -7.62 29.29 1.98
CA LEU A 247 -7.29 29.34 0.55
C LEU A 247 -6.59 28.07 0.02
N LEU A 248 -5.49 27.65 0.64
CA LEU A 248 -4.79 26.42 0.26
C LEU A 248 -5.52 25.18 0.80
N GLY A 249 -6.05 25.24 2.02
CA GLY A 249 -6.72 24.11 2.66
C GLY A 249 -7.92 23.60 1.88
N SER A 250 -8.80 24.47 1.43
CA SER A 250 -9.97 24.10 0.64
C SER A 250 -9.57 23.50 -0.73
N TYR A 251 -8.52 24.01 -1.33
CA TYR A 251 -7.98 23.45 -2.56
C TYR A 251 -7.34 22.08 -2.34
N TYR A 252 -6.55 21.89 -1.27
CA TYR A 252 -5.99 20.60 -0.91
C TYR A 252 -7.09 19.58 -0.60
N ALA A 253 -8.13 19.97 0.14
CA ALA A 253 -9.27 19.10 0.42
C ALA A 253 -9.92 18.62 -0.88
N ARG A 254 -10.20 19.53 -1.82
CA ARG A 254 -10.81 19.23 -3.12
C ARG A 254 -10.00 18.21 -3.91
N ILE A 255 -8.71 18.48 -4.16
CA ILE A 255 -7.88 17.60 -5.00
C ILE A 255 -7.69 16.20 -4.37
N LEU A 256 -7.66 16.11 -3.03
CA LEU A 256 -7.55 14.84 -2.33
C LEU A 256 -8.86 14.06 -2.39
N LEU A 257 -10.00 14.73 -2.26
CA LEU A 257 -11.33 14.14 -2.44
C LEU A 257 -11.55 13.65 -3.87
N GLU A 258 -11.20 14.43 -4.89
CA GLU A 258 -11.24 14.04 -6.31
C GLU A 258 -10.42 12.78 -6.60
N ARG A 259 -9.39 12.51 -5.79
CA ARG A 259 -8.52 11.31 -5.88
C ARG A 259 -8.95 10.17 -4.94
N GLY A 260 -10.14 10.27 -4.34
CA GLY A 260 -10.76 9.22 -3.55
C GLY A 260 -10.24 9.07 -2.12
N ALA A 261 -9.67 10.13 -1.53
CA ALA A 261 -9.28 10.12 -0.12
C ALA A 261 -10.50 10.28 0.79
N ASN A 262 -10.45 9.72 1.99
CA ASN A 262 -11.35 10.04 3.09
C ASN A 262 -10.77 11.21 3.88
N MET A 263 -11.61 12.14 4.36
CA MET A 263 -11.12 13.40 4.93
C MET A 263 -11.74 13.73 6.29
N ALA A 264 -10.89 14.08 7.27
CA ALA A 264 -11.24 14.79 8.47
C ALA A 264 -10.82 16.26 8.31
N LEU A 265 -11.78 17.14 8.03
CA LEU A 265 -11.59 18.56 7.74
C LEU A 265 -11.76 19.37 9.02
N ILE A 266 -10.71 20.05 9.46
CA ILE A 266 -10.69 20.83 10.72
C ILE A 266 -10.54 22.31 10.39
N ASP A 267 -11.47 23.14 10.87
CA ASP A 267 -11.36 24.59 10.80
C ASP A 267 -12.09 25.28 11.97
N HIS A 268 -11.74 26.53 12.26
CA HIS A 268 -12.49 27.37 13.21
C HIS A 268 -13.81 27.89 12.60
N ASP A 269 -13.82 28.12 11.27
CA ASP A 269 -15.00 28.38 10.46
C ASP A 269 -15.19 27.25 9.44
N PRO A 270 -16.09 26.29 9.70
CA PRO A 270 -16.23 25.10 8.85
C PRO A 270 -17.08 25.32 7.59
N SER A 271 -17.57 26.54 7.30
CA SER A 271 -18.54 26.81 6.21
C SER A 271 -18.12 26.28 4.85
N VAL A 272 -16.88 26.53 4.44
CA VAL A 272 -16.33 26.03 3.15
C VAL A 272 -16.15 24.51 3.18
N SER A 273 -15.73 23.96 4.33
CA SER A 273 -15.54 22.52 4.51
C SER A 273 -16.86 21.75 4.46
N GLU A 274 -17.94 22.31 5.00
CA GLU A 274 -19.29 21.73 4.89
C GLU A 274 -19.81 21.77 3.44
N SER A 275 -19.53 22.83 2.70
CA SER A 275 -19.85 22.91 1.26
C SER A 275 -19.14 21.80 0.48
N LEU A 276 -17.85 21.58 0.71
CA LEU A 276 -17.09 20.49 0.09
C LEU A 276 -17.65 19.11 0.46
N LYS A 277 -17.97 18.87 1.74
CA LYS A 277 -18.59 17.62 2.16
C LYS A 277 -19.89 17.34 1.42
N ASN A 278 -20.74 18.35 1.25
CA ASN A 278 -22.00 18.21 0.52
C ASN A 278 -21.77 17.90 -0.96
N GLU A 279 -20.82 18.58 -1.62
CA GLU A 279 -20.43 18.34 -3.02
C GLU A 279 -19.97 16.89 -3.25
N PHE A 280 -19.20 16.32 -2.34
CA PHE A 280 -18.67 14.96 -2.46
C PHE A 280 -19.52 13.89 -1.75
N SER A 281 -20.73 14.20 -1.30
CA SER A 281 -21.58 13.28 -0.51
C SER A 281 -21.97 11.99 -1.26
N SER A 282 -22.06 12.04 -2.60
CA SER A 282 -22.43 10.89 -3.44
C SER A 282 -21.25 9.99 -3.83
N THR A 283 -20.03 10.34 -3.48
CA THR A 283 -18.82 9.64 -3.95
C THR A 283 -18.44 8.42 -3.11
N GLY A 284 -19.11 8.20 -1.97
CA GLY A 284 -18.88 7.08 -1.06
C GLY A 284 -17.65 7.23 -0.15
N GLN A 285 -16.97 8.39 -0.17
CA GLN A 285 -15.88 8.68 0.75
C GLN A 285 -16.39 9.03 2.14
N ASN A 286 -15.59 8.69 3.17
CA ASN A 286 -15.86 9.08 4.55
C ASN A 286 -15.36 10.51 4.79
N ILE A 287 -16.28 11.50 4.91
CA ILE A 287 -15.95 12.91 5.05
C ILE A 287 -16.59 13.47 6.30
N HIS A 288 -15.77 13.93 7.23
CA HIS A 288 -16.20 14.57 8.46
C HIS A 288 -15.63 15.97 8.58
N VAL A 289 -16.44 16.89 9.06
CA VAL A 289 -16.06 18.29 9.31
C VAL A 289 -16.10 18.56 10.80
N TYR A 290 -15.05 19.18 11.32
CA TYR A 290 -14.90 19.47 12.75
C TYR A 290 -14.61 20.95 12.95
N LYS A 291 -15.48 21.63 13.69
CA LYS A 291 -15.20 22.98 14.19
C LYS A 291 -14.23 22.88 15.36
N CYS A 292 -13.09 23.57 15.26
CA CYS A 292 -12.05 23.55 16.29
C CYS A 292 -11.21 24.83 16.25
N ASP A 293 -11.13 25.53 17.36
CA ASP A 293 -10.15 26.60 17.57
C ASP A 293 -8.81 25.98 17.98
N LEU A 294 -7.87 25.94 17.03
CA LEU A 294 -6.56 25.34 17.22
C LEU A 294 -5.65 26.09 18.21
N SER A 295 -6.02 27.28 18.69
CA SER A 295 -5.32 27.94 19.79
C SER A 295 -5.69 27.36 21.15
N LYS A 296 -6.65 26.45 21.21
CA LYS A 296 -7.16 25.88 22.46
C LYS A 296 -6.82 24.39 22.57
N PRO A 297 -5.85 24.02 23.40
CA PRO A 297 -5.41 22.62 23.55
C PRO A 297 -6.55 21.65 23.87
N LYS A 298 -7.51 22.07 24.72
CA LYS A 298 -8.67 21.23 25.06
C LYS A 298 -9.55 20.90 23.85
N GLU A 299 -9.76 21.87 22.95
CA GLU A 299 -10.54 21.65 21.71
C GLU A 299 -9.80 20.71 20.77
N ILE A 300 -8.46 20.83 20.64
CA ILE A 300 -7.64 19.92 19.84
C ILE A 300 -7.80 18.47 20.32
N HIS A 301 -7.63 18.22 21.63
CA HIS A 301 -7.74 16.87 22.17
C HIS A 301 -9.15 16.28 22.02
N SER A 302 -10.20 17.09 22.27
CA SER A 302 -11.58 16.61 22.11
C SER A 302 -11.94 16.31 20.66
N THR A 303 -11.47 17.15 19.72
CA THR A 303 -11.66 16.94 18.28
C THR A 303 -10.93 15.69 17.81
N PHE A 304 -9.67 15.50 18.23
CA PHE A 304 -8.91 14.31 17.87
C PHE A 304 -9.55 13.02 18.40
N LYS A 305 -10.17 13.05 19.59
CA LYS A 305 -10.92 11.91 20.13
C LYS A 305 -12.13 11.56 19.26
N LYS A 306 -12.85 12.55 18.70
CA LYS A 306 -13.95 12.32 17.74
C LYS A 306 -13.42 11.70 16.46
N ILE A 307 -12.36 12.26 15.87
CA ILE A 307 -11.72 11.72 14.66
C ILE A 307 -11.33 10.25 14.82
N LYS A 308 -10.76 9.88 15.96
CA LYS A 308 -10.42 8.46 16.25
C LYS A 308 -11.62 7.51 16.29
N ASN A 309 -12.81 8.01 16.61
CA ASN A 309 -14.03 7.21 16.60
C ASN A 309 -14.61 7.08 15.18
N ASP A 310 -14.44 8.12 14.36
CA ASP A 310 -15.04 8.19 13.02
C ASP A 310 -14.17 7.52 11.94
N PHE A 311 -12.87 7.24 12.22
CA PHE A 311 -11.93 6.62 11.30
C PHE A 311 -11.23 5.41 11.93
N LEU A 312 -11.19 4.29 11.22
CA LEU A 312 -10.53 3.04 11.67
C LEU A 312 -8.99 3.14 11.69
N SER A 313 -8.43 3.93 10.80
CA SER A 313 -7.00 4.23 10.70
C SER A 313 -6.78 5.70 10.38
N LEU A 314 -5.58 6.21 10.60
CA LEU A 314 -5.19 7.57 10.25
C LEU A 314 -3.87 7.52 9.49
N ASP A 315 -3.93 7.83 8.19
CA ASP A 315 -2.80 7.62 7.29
C ASP A 315 -1.95 8.88 7.10
N VAL A 316 -2.61 10.05 7.05
CA VAL A 316 -1.93 11.32 6.79
C VAL A 316 -2.47 12.41 7.72
N LEU A 317 -1.55 13.24 8.28
CA LEU A 317 -1.87 14.51 8.93
C LEU A 317 -1.26 15.66 8.12
N ILE A 318 -2.08 16.64 7.75
CA ILE A 318 -1.64 17.87 7.08
C ILE A 318 -1.88 19.04 8.05
N ASN A 319 -0.81 19.54 8.64
CA ASN A 319 -0.80 20.75 9.47
C ASN A 319 -0.70 21.97 8.54
N ASN A 320 -1.86 22.45 8.06
CA ASN A 320 -1.94 23.56 7.11
C ASN A 320 -2.46 24.84 7.77
N ALA A 321 -3.25 24.76 8.82
CA ALA A 321 -3.76 25.95 9.53
C ALA A 321 -2.61 26.89 9.91
N ALA A 322 -2.85 28.19 9.77
CA ALA A 322 -1.89 29.20 10.18
C ALA A 322 -2.60 30.52 10.58
N PHE A 323 -2.09 31.13 11.62
CA PHE A 323 -2.36 32.53 11.92
C PHE A 323 -1.38 33.37 11.09
N VAL A 324 -1.93 34.15 10.15
CA VAL A 324 -1.14 34.92 9.17
C VAL A 324 -1.18 36.41 9.45
N SER A 325 -2.30 36.94 9.94
CA SER A 325 -2.42 38.37 10.25
C SER A 325 -3.45 38.62 11.36
N ALA A 326 -3.27 39.72 12.07
CA ALA A 326 -4.20 40.21 13.08
C ALA A 326 -5.59 40.54 12.49
N LYS A 327 -5.63 40.96 11.23
CA LYS A 327 -6.85 41.34 10.50
C LYS A 327 -7.85 40.19 10.37
N SER A 328 -7.37 38.97 10.28
CA SER A 328 -8.20 37.76 10.25
C SER A 328 -9.00 37.55 11.54
N PHE A 329 -8.61 38.25 12.61
CA PHE A 329 -9.26 38.20 13.94
C PHE A 329 -9.83 39.55 14.38
N GLY A 330 -10.01 40.51 13.44
CA GLY A 330 -10.58 41.83 13.73
C GLY A 330 -9.65 42.79 14.48
N ILE A 331 -8.35 42.44 14.59
CA ILE A 331 -7.35 43.26 15.28
C ILE A 331 -6.65 44.16 14.26
N LYS A 332 -6.37 45.42 14.61
CA LYS A 332 -5.62 46.33 13.76
C LYS A 332 -4.19 45.83 13.52
N ASP A 333 -3.74 45.82 12.27
CA ASP A 333 -2.37 45.46 11.93
C ASP A 333 -1.37 46.49 12.46
N PHE A 334 -0.28 46.00 13.03
CA PHE A 334 0.84 46.81 13.50
C PHE A 334 2.00 46.69 12.51
N LYS A 335 2.51 47.85 12.05
CA LYS A 335 3.61 47.88 11.07
C LYS A 335 5.01 47.95 11.69
N ASN A 336 5.10 48.25 12.99
CA ASN A 336 6.41 48.46 13.65
C ASN A 336 6.72 47.28 14.56
N PHE A 337 7.91 46.75 14.44
CA PHE A 337 8.38 45.65 15.25
C PHE A 337 8.41 46.04 16.74
N GLU A 338 8.84 47.26 17.03
CA GLU A 338 9.01 47.78 18.40
C GLU A 338 7.72 47.90 19.18
N THR A 339 6.58 48.02 18.46
CA THR A 339 5.25 48.14 19.05
C THR A 339 4.36 46.94 18.79
N HIS A 340 4.93 45.87 18.25
CA HIS A 340 4.16 44.66 17.92
C HIS A 340 3.58 44.03 19.21
N PRO A 341 2.25 43.86 19.32
CA PRO A 341 1.62 43.33 20.53
C PRO A 341 2.08 41.90 20.82
N PHE A 342 2.53 41.67 22.05
CA PHE A 342 3.00 40.36 22.47
C PHE A 342 1.94 39.27 22.38
N ASP A 343 0.67 39.62 22.53
CA ASP A 343 -0.44 38.65 22.40
C ASP A 343 -0.61 38.18 20.95
N LEU A 344 -0.34 39.01 19.94
CA LEU A 344 -0.30 38.56 18.54
C LEU A 344 0.88 37.63 18.26
N TRP A 345 2.02 37.90 18.89
CA TRP A 345 3.16 36.99 18.86
C TRP A 345 2.76 35.62 19.44
N LYS A 346 2.22 35.59 20.67
CA LYS A 346 1.75 34.35 21.31
C LYS A 346 0.75 33.61 20.42
N LYS A 347 -0.22 34.32 19.84
CA LYS A 347 -1.25 33.74 18.95
C LYS A 347 -0.64 33.05 17.75
N SER A 348 0.46 33.62 17.19
CA SER A 348 1.19 32.96 16.12
C SER A 348 1.78 31.61 16.56
N PHE A 349 2.31 31.53 17.77
CA PHE A 349 2.87 30.28 18.30
C PHE A 349 1.77 29.27 18.61
N GLU A 350 0.68 29.69 19.29
CA GLU A 350 -0.45 28.82 19.61
C GLU A 350 -0.99 28.08 18.37
N VAL A 351 -1.21 28.80 17.28
CA VAL A 351 -1.80 28.21 16.07
C VAL A 351 -0.76 27.53 15.16
N ASN A 352 0.41 28.14 14.98
CA ASN A 352 1.37 27.69 13.96
C ASN A 352 2.37 26.66 14.49
N ILE A 353 2.55 26.51 15.80
CA ILE A 353 3.51 25.58 16.42
C ILE A 353 2.87 24.68 17.46
N ASP A 354 2.17 25.27 18.48
CA ASP A 354 1.63 24.46 19.57
C ASP A 354 0.53 23.51 19.06
N ALA A 355 -0.33 23.98 18.16
CA ALA A 355 -1.36 23.14 17.55
C ALA A 355 -0.78 21.98 16.72
N PRO A 356 0.16 22.20 15.76
CA PRO A 356 0.87 21.11 15.09
C PRO A 356 1.57 20.15 16.05
N PHE A 357 2.21 20.65 17.11
CA PHE A 357 2.85 19.81 18.14
C PHE A 357 1.82 18.89 18.82
N LEU A 358 0.70 19.44 19.29
CA LEU A 358 -0.36 18.68 19.97
C LEU A 358 -1.04 17.67 19.03
N LEU A 359 -1.29 18.05 17.78
CA LEU A 359 -1.84 17.15 16.77
C LEU A 359 -0.87 16.00 16.44
N CYS A 360 0.41 16.32 16.29
CA CYS A 360 1.45 15.29 16.09
C CYS A 360 1.54 14.37 17.32
N GLN A 361 1.52 14.90 18.55
CA GLN A 361 1.54 14.10 19.78
C GLN A 361 0.37 13.11 19.85
N ASN A 362 -0.81 13.54 19.43
CA ASN A 362 -2.01 12.69 19.41
C ASN A 362 -1.94 11.63 18.31
N ILE A 363 -1.61 12.01 17.07
CA ILE A 363 -1.65 11.09 15.92
C ILE A 363 -0.51 10.07 15.95
N LEU A 364 0.66 10.44 16.46
CA LEU A 364 1.82 9.56 16.57
C LEU A 364 1.55 8.34 17.48
N GLN A 365 0.66 8.46 18.47
CA GLN A 365 0.21 7.32 19.27
C GLN A 365 -0.56 6.29 18.43
N VAL A 366 -1.33 6.76 17.44
CA VAL A 366 -2.09 5.90 16.52
C VAL A 366 -1.15 5.32 15.47
N MET A 367 -0.39 6.17 14.76
CA MET A 367 0.52 5.77 13.70
C MET A 367 1.61 4.79 14.18
N LYS A 368 2.10 4.96 15.42
CA LYS A 368 3.06 4.02 16.03
C LYS A 368 2.46 2.62 16.20
N LYS A 369 1.18 2.51 16.57
CA LYS A 369 0.50 1.21 16.65
C LYS A 369 0.26 0.61 15.27
N GLN A 370 -0.02 1.45 14.27
CA GLN A 370 -0.20 1.06 12.87
C GLN A 370 1.13 0.66 12.20
N GLN A 371 2.29 1.03 12.76
CA GLN A 371 3.63 0.93 12.15
C GLN A 371 3.68 1.60 10.76
N SER A 372 2.88 2.65 10.59
CA SER A 372 2.75 3.40 9.34
C SER A 372 2.12 4.76 9.62
N GLY A 373 2.57 5.79 8.90
CA GLY A 373 1.99 7.12 8.99
C GLY A 373 2.77 8.16 8.17
N ASN A 374 2.12 9.30 7.94
CA ASN A 374 2.70 10.38 7.18
C ASN A 374 2.23 11.74 7.72
N ILE A 375 3.15 12.61 8.04
CA ILE A 375 2.87 13.95 8.56
C ILE A 375 3.43 14.97 7.57
N ILE A 376 2.61 15.95 7.19
CA ILE A 376 2.98 17.03 6.29
C ILE A 376 2.73 18.35 7.02
N ASN A 377 3.78 19.11 7.23
CA ASN A 377 3.72 20.42 7.84
C ASN A 377 3.84 21.50 6.76
N ILE A 378 2.96 22.50 6.77
CA ILE A 378 3.02 23.61 5.83
C ILE A 378 3.83 24.75 6.45
N SER A 379 5.04 24.98 5.88
CA SER A 379 5.89 26.11 6.19
C SER A 379 5.61 27.29 5.22
N SER A 380 6.62 27.98 4.79
CA SER A 380 6.59 29.11 3.84
C SER A 380 8.02 29.35 3.33
N ASN A 381 8.18 30.08 2.20
CA ASN A 381 9.44 30.67 1.82
C ASN A 381 9.99 31.59 2.95
N TYR A 382 9.11 32.25 3.71
CA TYR A 382 9.49 33.05 4.90
C TYR A 382 9.86 32.20 6.13
N GLY A 383 9.75 30.90 6.06
CA GLY A 383 10.37 29.99 7.02
C GLY A 383 11.85 29.69 6.71
N LEU A 384 12.31 30.03 5.51
CA LEU A 384 13.67 29.83 5.02
C LEU A 384 14.47 31.14 4.98
N LEU A 385 13.82 32.21 4.63
CA LEU A 385 14.37 33.58 4.52
C LEU A 385 13.50 34.54 5.31
N GLY A 386 14.06 35.67 5.71
CA GLY A 386 13.29 36.80 6.25
C GLY A 386 12.33 37.37 5.20
N PRO A 387 11.20 37.95 5.62
CA PRO A 387 10.33 38.68 4.71
C PRO A 387 11.08 39.80 4.00
N ASP A 388 10.85 39.92 2.70
CA ASP A 388 11.38 41.03 1.91
C ASP A 388 10.42 42.23 2.01
N PHE A 389 10.74 43.16 2.89
CA PHE A 389 9.88 44.30 3.21
C PHE A 389 9.74 45.30 2.07
N ASP A 390 10.70 45.39 1.13
CA ASP A 390 10.56 46.23 -0.09
C ASP A 390 9.35 45.80 -0.95
N THR A 391 8.96 44.53 -0.88
CA THR A 391 7.76 44.02 -1.56
C THR A 391 6.49 44.61 -0.98
N TYR A 392 6.47 45.00 0.28
CA TYR A 392 5.32 45.50 1.03
C TYR A 392 5.26 47.03 1.12
N ASP A 393 6.25 47.73 0.56
CA ASP A 393 6.34 49.19 0.57
C ASP A 393 5.04 49.84 0.03
N ASP A 394 4.49 50.82 0.78
CA ASP A 394 3.22 51.52 0.55
C ASP A 394 1.96 50.66 0.59
N GLU A 395 2.06 49.37 0.86
CA GLU A 395 0.90 48.50 1.01
C GLU A 395 0.40 48.47 2.45
N LYS A 396 -0.91 48.22 2.62
CA LYS A 396 -1.52 47.98 3.95
C LYS A 396 -1.27 46.55 4.45
N LEU A 397 -0.41 45.80 3.76
CA LEU A 397 -0.03 44.43 4.06
C LEU A 397 1.30 44.41 4.78
N TRP A 398 1.45 43.48 5.72
CA TRP A 398 2.68 43.27 6.45
C TRP A 398 2.75 41.83 6.96
N THR A 399 3.94 41.22 6.91
CA THR A 399 4.15 39.89 7.45
C THR A 399 4.53 40.01 8.94
N PRO A 400 3.72 39.53 9.88
CA PRO A 400 4.04 39.63 11.31
C PRO A 400 5.28 38.78 11.66
N PRO A 401 6.13 39.22 12.61
CA PRO A 401 7.34 38.51 13.00
C PRO A 401 7.06 37.08 13.50
N GLY A 402 5.97 36.88 14.24
CA GLY A 402 5.54 35.57 14.71
C GLY A 402 5.27 34.58 13.58
N TYR A 403 4.77 35.05 12.42
CA TYR A 403 4.54 34.18 11.28
C TYR A 403 5.85 33.61 10.73
N ALA A 404 6.82 34.45 10.39
CA ALA A 404 8.10 34.03 9.82
C ALA A 404 8.85 33.09 10.80
N VAL A 405 8.91 33.46 12.07
CA VAL A 405 9.60 32.65 13.11
C VAL A 405 8.95 31.29 13.27
N THR A 406 7.62 31.23 13.35
CA THR A 406 6.89 29.96 13.50
C THR A 406 7.03 29.07 12.26
N LYS A 407 7.06 29.66 11.05
CA LYS A 407 7.30 28.90 9.81
C LYS A 407 8.74 28.38 9.67
N SER A 408 9.73 28.98 10.35
CA SER A 408 11.06 28.41 10.53
C SER A 408 11.07 27.28 11.57
N ALA A 409 10.41 27.48 12.70
CA ALA A 409 10.37 26.50 13.79
C ALA A 409 9.77 25.16 13.36
N ILE A 410 8.73 25.16 12.50
CA ILE A 410 8.06 23.94 12.00
C ILE A 410 9.01 23.06 11.17
N LEU A 411 10.00 23.63 10.50
CA LEU A 411 11.03 22.89 9.77
C LEU A 411 11.83 21.97 10.68
N ASN A 412 12.19 22.45 11.86
CA ASN A 412 12.99 21.66 12.79
C ASN A 412 12.13 20.65 13.58
N LEU A 413 10.89 21.00 13.90
CA LEU A 413 9.91 20.04 14.44
C LEU A 413 9.71 18.86 13.48
N THR A 414 9.64 19.12 12.18
CA THR A 414 9.56 18.09 11.13
C THR A 414 10.74 17.12 11.18
N ARG A 415 11.98 17.65 11.26
CA ARG A 415 13.20 16.83 11.35
C ARG A 415 13.24 16.01 12.64
N TYR A 416 12.84 16.60 13.75
CA TYR A 416 12.77 15.92 15.04
C TYR A 416 11.84 14.71 14.99
N ILE A 417 10.64 14.89 14.49
CA ILE A 417 9.64 13.79 14.34
C ILE A 417 10.15 12.72 13.37
N ALA A 418 10.69 13.11 12.23
CA ALA A 418 11.22 12.20 11.22
C ALA A 418 12.31 11.26 11.79
N ASN A 419 13.26 11.81 12.52
CA ASN A 419 14.35 11.04 13.14
C ASN A 419 13.84 10.09 14.23
N LEU A 420 12.94 10.57 15.08
CA LEU A 420 12.48 9.78 16.23
C LEU A 420 11.55 8.65 15.82
N TYR A 421 10.69 8.86 14.82
CA TYR A 421 9.62 7.93 14.45
C TYR A 421 9.83 7.19 13.12
N GLY A 422 10.89 7.48 12.38
CA GLY A 422 11.20 6.78 11.12
C GLY A 422 11.30 5.25 11.27
N LYS A 423 11.85 4.76 12.39
CA LYS A 423 11.91 3.32 12.73
C LYS A 423 10.55 2.64 12.89
N HIS A 424 9.47 3.40 13.00
CA HIS A 424 8.09 2.91 13.06
C HIS A 424 7.35 3.06 11.74
N GLY A 425 8.05 3.28 10.61
CA GLY A 425 7.45 3.49 9.30
C GLY A 425 6.69 4.82 9.17
N ILE A 426 6.98 5.81 10.04
CA ILE A 426 6.30 7.10 10.04
C ILE A 426 7.21 8.13 9.38
N ARG A 427 6.69 8.82 8.35
CA ARG A 427 7.37 9.91 7.66
C ARG A 427 6.85 11.27 8.14
N CYS A 428 7.70 12.25 8.17
CA CYS A 428 7.34 13.64 8.46
C CYS A 428 8.12 14.56 7.53
N ASN A 429 7.41 15.35 6.70
CA ASN A 429 8.02 16.26 5.73
C ASN A 429 7.35 17.63 5.78
N THR A 430 7.99 18.61 5.20
CA THR A 430 7.47 19.97 5.09
C THR A 430 7.25 20.35 3.63
N LEU A 431 6.16 21.07 3.35
CA LEU A 431 5.95 21.83 2.12
C LEU A 431 6.14 23.32 2.43
N SER A 432 7.00 24.00 1.68
CA SER A 432 7.24 25.44 1.79
C SER A 432 6.74 26.17 0.55
N PRO A 433 5.46 26.60 0.54
CA PRO A 433 4.90 27.42 -0.54
C PRO A 433 5.38 28.87 -0.47
N SER A 434 5.30 29.58 -1.59
CA SER A 434 5.40 31.05 -1.66
C SER A 434 4.02 31.72 -1.71
N GLY A 435 3.98 33.02 -1.88
CA GLY A 435 2.74 33.78 -1.94
C GLY A 435 1.85 33.44 -3.13
N VAL A 436 0.58 33.25 -2.86
CA VAL A 436 -0.46 32.92 -3.85
C VAL A 436 -1.15 34.20 -4.32
N ALA A 437 -1.32 34.35 -5.64
CA ALA A 437 -2.09 35.43 -6.20
C ALA A 437 -3.58 35.30 -5.84
N THR A 438 -4.17 36.41 -5.35
CA THR A 438 -5.60 36.49 -5.07
C THR A 438 -6.13 37.85 -5.55
N ASP A 439 -7.45 37.96 -5.72
CA ASP A 439 -8.10 39.21 -6.10
C ASP A 439 -8.04 40.28 -5.00
N LYS A 440 -7.70 39.88 -3.77
CA LYS A 440 -7.52 40.79 -2.63
C LYS A 440 -6.18 41.55 -2.65
N LEU A 441 -5.24 41.13 -3.50
CA LEU A 441 -3.90 41.73 -3.63
C LEU A 441 -3.92 42.75 -4.75
N THR A 442 -3.26 43.90 -4.54
CA THR A 442 -3.09 44.95 -5.58
C THR A 442 -2.18 44.45 -6.70
N ASP A 443 -2.36 44.95 -7.91
CA ASP A 443 -1.50 44.62 -9.05
C ASP A 443 -0.04 45.08 -8.81
N ARG A 444 0.12 46.21 -8.09
CA ARG A 444 1.42 46.71 -7.68
C ARG A 444 2.15 45.69 -6.80
N PHE A 445 1.49 45.17 -5.76
CA PHE A 445 2.04 44.14 -4.92
C PHE A 445 2.36 42.87 -5.73
N LYS A 446 1.43 42.39 -6.55
CA LYS A 446 1.65 41.21 -7.40
C LYS A 446 2.88 41.33 -8.28
N LYS A 447 3.07 42.52 -8.92
CA LYS A 447 4.27 42.81 -9.76
C LYS A 447 5.56 42.80 -8.94
N ARG A 448 5.59 43.47 -7.78
CA ARG A 448 6.77 43.50 -6.89
C ARG A 448 7.10 42.11 -6.39
N TYR A 449 6.11 41.36 -5.92
CA TYR A 449 6.31 39.98 -5.47
C TYR A 449 6.85 39.09 -6.60
N ALA A 450 6.25 39.18 -7.80
CA ALA A 450 6.66 38.42 -8.97
C ALA A 450 8.11 38.73 -9.40
N SER A 451 8.57 39.99 -9.25
CA SER A 451 9.95 40.34 -9.63
C SER A 451 11.02 39.62 -8.82
N ARG A 452 10.69 39.15 -7.61
CA ARG A 452 11.61 38.49 -6.69
C ARG A 452 11.83 37.00 -7.02
N ASN A 453 10.92 36.34 -7.71
CA ASN A 453 11.09 34.93 -8.09
C ASN A 453 11.54 34.77 -9.56
N ALA A 454 12.07 33.58 -9.90
CA ALA A 454 12.58 33.29 -11.24
C ALA A 454 11.46 33.23 -12.29
N PHE A 455 10.28 32.75 -11.94
CA PHE A 455 9.14 32.62 -12.87
C PHE A 455 8.43 33.92 -13.16
N LYS A 456 8.77 35.05 -12.49
CA LYS A 456 8.19 36.38 -12.68
C LYS A 456 6.67 36.41 -12.54
N ARG A 457 6.10 35.51 -11.74
CA ARG A 457 4.67 35.48 -11.37
C ARG A 457 4.50 35.00 -9.93
N MET A 458 3.43 35.39 -9.28
CA MET A 458 2.99 34.73 -8.05
C MET A 458 2.44 33.33 -8.36
N ALA A 459 2.40 32.48 -7.35
CA ALA A 459 1.81 31.14 -7.49
C ALA A 459 0.29 31.21 -7.61
N ASN A 460 -0.28 30.24 -8.34
CA ASN A 460 -1.70 29.88 -8.25
C ASN A 460 -1.86 28.74 -7.25
N VAL A 461 -3.04 28.55 -6.69
CA VAL A 461 -3.33 27.43 -5.78
C VAL A 461 -3.01 26.08 -6.44
N SER A 462 -3.23 25.97 -7.76
CA SER A 462 -2.96 24.76 -8.55
C SER A 462 -1.49 24.38 -8.65
N ASP A 463 -0.55 25.33 -8.48
CA ASP A 463 0.88 25.02 -8.47
C ASP A 463 1.27 24.09 -7.31
N TYR A 464 0.43 23.98 -6.28
CA TYR A 464 0.67 23.15 -5.10
C TYR A 464 -0.07 21.80 -5.14
N ALA A 465 -0.88 21.52 -6.16
CA ALA A 465 -1.62 20.26 -6.30
C ALA A 465 -0.68 19.04 -6.40
N GLY A 466 0.25 19.07 -7.36
CA GLY A 466 1.24 18.01 -7.58
C GLY A 466 2.12 17.75 -6.35
N PRO A 467 2.76 18.80 -5.78
CA PRO A 467 3.55 18.68 -4.55
C PRO A 467 2.77 18.08 -3.36
N MET A 468 1.51 18.47 -3.15
CA MET A 468 0.67 17.92 -2.09
C MET A 468 0.34 16.45 -2.32
N LEU A 469 -0.06 16.07 -3.54
CA LEU A 469 -0.31 14.67 -3.90
C LEU A 469 0.96 13.82 -3.77
N PHE A 470 2.11 14.34 -4.20
CA PHE A 470 3.41 13.68 -4.01
C PHE A 470 3.67 13.40 -2.53
N LEU A 471 3.56 14.39 -1.66
CA LEU A 471 3.82 14.23 -0.24
C LEU A 471 2.80 13.29 0.44
N CYS A 472 1.51 13.35 0.09
CA CYS A 472 0.45 12.50 0.66
C CYS A 472 0.54 11.04 0.23
N SER A 473 1.19 10.77 -0.90
CA SER A 473 1.17 9.47 -1.56
C SER A 473 2.42 8.62 -1.27
N ASN A 474 2.46 7.43 -1.86
CA ASN A 474 3.62 6.55 -1.80
C ASN A 474 4.77 7.00 -2.73
N ALA A 475 4.54 7.99 -3.61
CA ALA A 475 5.58 8.58 -4.45
C ALA A 475 6.71 9.21 -3.62
N SER A 476 6.39 9.69 -2.40
CA SER A 476 7.38 10.19 -1.42
C SER A 476 7.79 9.15 -0.38
N GLY A 477 7.64 7.84 -0.66
CA GLY A 477 7.79 6.76 0.31
C GLY A 477 9.16 6.65 0.99
N TYR A 478 10.23 7.12 0.35
CA TYR A 478 11.59 7.14 0.91
C TYR A 478 12.03 8.54 1.37
N MET A 479 11.07 9.48 1.52
CA MET A 479 11.34 10.87 1.90
C MET A 479 10.82 11.13 3.32
N THR A 480 11.72 11.53 4.24
CA THR A 480 11.37 11.95 5.60
C THR A 480 12.38 12.99 6.11
N GLY A 481 11.92 13.95 6.93
CA GLY A 481 12.73 15.06 7.42
C GLY A 481 13.06 16.13 6.39
N ALA A 482 12.52 16.02 5.19
CA ALA A 482 12.81 16.90 4.08
C ALA A 482 11.86 18.11 4.03
N ASN A 483 12.33 19.16 3.36
CA ASN A 483 11.54 20.35 3.02
C ASN A 483 11.40 20.44 1.50
N LEU A 484 10.16 20.28 1.00
CA LEU A 484 9.83 20.48 -0.40
C LEU A 484 9.52 21.96 -0.64
N ILE A 485 10.45 22.68 -1.25
CA ILE A 485 10.32 24.10 -1.55
C ILE A 485 9.60 24.24 -2.90
N VAL A 486 8.50 25.02 -2.93
CA VAL A 486 7.72 25.29 -4.13
C VAL A 486 7.41 26.79 -4.17
N ASP A 487 8.38 27.57 -4.63
CA ASP A 487 8.37 29.03 -4.46
C ASP A 487 8.72 29.82 -5.75
N GLY A 488 8.75 29.13 -6.90
CA GLY A 488 9.10 29.73 -8.18
C GLY A 488 10.53 30.23 -8.27
N GLY A 489 11.45 29.68 -7.44
CA GLY A 489 12.84 30.05 -7.36
C GLY A 489 13.10 31.32 -6.52
N TRP A 490 12.20 31.68 -5.60
CA TRP A 490 12.39 32.79 -4.67
C TRP A 490 13.60 32.58 -3.78
N THR A 491 13.76 31.36 -3.21
CA THR A 491 14.86 31.03 -2.30
C THR A 491 16.13 30.51 -2.99
N ALA A 492 16.14 30.43 -4.31
CA ALA A 492 17.28 29.95 -5.09
C ALA A 492 18.32 31.02 -5.41
N LYS A 493 18.15 32.24 -4.90
CA LYS A 493 19.02 33.41 -5.14
C LYS A 493 19.87 33.69 -3.93
#